data_048c1fdcf990ba545efb028c7ef77360
#
_entry.id   048c1fdcf990ba545efb028c7ef77360
#
_cell.length_a   1.000
_cell.length_b   1.000
_cell.length_c   1.000
_cell.angle_alpha   90.00
_cell.angle_beta   90.00
_cell.angle_gamma   90.00
#
_symmetry.space_group_name_H-M   'P 1'
#
loop_
_entity.id
_entity.type
_entity.pdbx_description
1 polymer ?
#
loop_
_entity_poly.entity_id
_entity_poly.type
_entity_poly.pdbx_seq_one_letter_code
_entity_poly.pdbx_strand_id
1 'polypeptide(L)'
;SLLTLAEFAMFIGILQTSIVQRQRHGDLKMGTIKVAINGFGTIGKRVADAIDAQEDMEVSGVTKTGPSFGCELAIKKGFPLYCTFDDDNRIEQFSKKGYPCSGGLSDLLAISDIVVDCAPGKLGAENLEKYKTAGIKYIFQGGEKHELTGLSYTSSANHSENMNAIGTRVVSCNTTGLSRTLVPLFEHCGSLKVECTMIRRAAD
;
A
#
# COMPACT_ATOMS: atom_id res chain seq x y z
N SER A 1 4.75 -7.80 14.80
CA SER A 1 3.96 -6.79 14.09
C SER A 1 4.61 -5.40 13.97
N LEU A 2 5.74 -5.13 14.59
CA LEU A 2 6.62 -3.96 14.34
C LEU A 2 7.45 -4.12 13.03
N LEU A 3 7.49 -5.31 12.49
CA LEU A 3 8.25 -5.72 11.32
C LEU A 3 7.77 -5.09 9.99
N THR A 4 6.48 -4.80 9.88
CA THR A 4 5.87 -4.26 8.66
C THR A 4 6.11 -2.77 8.45
N LEU A 5 6.30 -1.99 9.50
CA LEU A 5 6.48 -0.53 9.40
C LEU A 5 7.84 -0.14 8.80
N ALA A 6 8.93 -0.80 9.24
CA ALA A 6 10.28 -0.53 8.72
C ALA A 6 10.45 -0.97 7.26
N GLU A 7 9.79 -2.06 6.85
CA GLU A 7 9.80 -2.53 5.46
C GLU A 7 8.96 -1.65 4.56
N PHE A 8 7.85 -1.15 5.07
CA PHE A 8 7.01 -0.22 4.34
C PHE A 8 7.73 1.13 4.14
N ALA A 9 8.43 1.65 5.13
CA ALA A 9 9.26 2.85 5.00
C ALA A 9 10.40 2.67 3.98
N MET A 10 11.05 1.51 3.95
CA MET A 10 12.07 1.18 2.94
C MET A 10 11.49 0.99 1.53
N PHE A 11 10.26 0.47 1.42
CA PHE A 11 9.54 0.34 0.17
C PHE A 11 9.15 1.70 -0.43
N ILE A 12 8.84 2.65 0.41
CA ILE A 12 8.59 4.04 0.05
C ILE A 12 9.84 4.70 -0.57
N GLY A 13 11.05 4.29 -0.19
CA GLY A 13 12.29 4.69 -0.86
C GLY A 13 12.34 4.37 -2.36
N ILE A 14 11.61 3.35 -2.85
CA ILE A 14 11.45 3.06 -4.28
C ILE A 14 10.71 4.20 -4.98
N LEU A 15 9.71 4.75 -4.33
CA LEU A 15 8.93 5.87 -4.86
C LEU A 15 9.77 7.14 -4.97
N GLN A 16 10.62 7.40 -3.97
CA GLN A 16 11.54 8.54 -3.98
C GLN A 16 12.52 8.48 -5.14
N THR A 17 13.10 7.30 -5.42
CA THR A 17 14.08 7.17 -6.53
C THR A 17 13.45 7.41 -7.89
N SER A 18 12.21 7.02 -8.12
CA SER A 18 11.52 7.28 -9.39
C SER A 18 11.14 8.76 -9.58
N ILE A 19 10.94 9.50 -8.50
CA ILE A 19 10.70 10.94 -8.51
C ILE A 19 12.01 11.70 -8.62
N VAL A 20 13.06 11.28 -7.92
CA VAL A 20 14.42 11.87 -8.02
C VAL A 20 15.00 11.75 -9.43
N GLN A 21 14.70 10.68 -10.17
CA GLN A 21 15.11 10.58 -11.58
C GLN A 21 14.35 11.55 -12.50
N ARG A 22 13.11 11.90 -12.21
CA ARG A 22 12.38 12.97 -12.91
C ARG A 22 12.98 14.35 -12.63
N GLN A 23 13.59 14.57 -11.48
CA GLN A 23 14.15 15.85 -11.05
C GLN A 23 15.52 16.19 -11.65
N ARG A 24 16.24 15.23 -12.20
CA ARG A 24 17.51 15.51 -12.89
C ARG A 24 17.36 16.31 -14.18
N HIS A 25 16.15 16.70 -14.56
CA HIS A 25 15.85 17.49 -15.76
C HIS A 25 15.09 18.81 -15.52
N GLY A 26 15.30 19.46 -14.39
CA GLY A 26 14.79 20.81 -14.16
C GLY A 26 14.34 21.03 -12.71
N ASP A 27 14.66 22.19 -12.13
CA ASP A 27 14.33 22.67 -10.78
C ASP A 27 12.83 22.55 -10.46
N LEU A 28 12.38 21.39 -9.98
CA LEU A 28 11.04 21.22 -9.41
C LEU A 28 11.19 21.08 -7.89
N LYS A 29 10.57 21.98 -7.13
CA LYS A 29 10.31 21.79 -5.70
C LYS A 29 9.78 20.38 -5.49
N MET A 30 10.40 19.63 -4.59
CA MET A 30 9.90 18.32 -4.17
C MET A 30 8.50 18.50 -3.61
N GLY A 31 7.47 18.13 -4.38
CA GLY A 31 6.10 18.04 -3.89
C GLY A 31 5.96 16.82 -2.98
N THR A 32 5.12 16.91 -1.97
CA THR A 32 4.74 15.78 -1.11
C THR A 32 4.06 14.69 -1.96
N ILE A 33 4.48 13.43 -1.82
CA ILE A 33 3.88 12.29 -2.54
C ILE A 33 2.50 11.98 -1.92
N LYS A 34 1.47 12.00 -2.74
CA LYS A 34 0.08 11.74 -2.34
C LYS A 34 -0.24 10.25 -2.45
N VAL A 35 -0.49 9.62 -1.32
CA VAL A 35 -0.72 8.17 -1.24
C VAL A 35 -2.17 7.87 -0.89
N ALA A 36 -2.89 7.23 -1.80
CA ALA A 36 -4.21 6.67 -1.57
C ALA A 36 -4.11 5.32 -0.87
N ILE A 37 -5.03 5.04 0.07
CA ILE A 37 -5.13 3.74 0.73
C ILE A 37 -6.48 3.13 0.42
N ASN A 38 -6.50 2.14 -0.46
CA ASN A 38 -7.71 1.40 -0.76
C ASN A 38 -7.90 0.25 0.23
N GLY A 39 -8.81 0.46 1.20
CA GLY A 39 -9.10 -0.48 2.26
C GLY A 39 -8.48 -0.11 3.61
N PHE A 40 -9.18 0.70 4.41
CA PHE A 40 -8.76 1.11 5.76
C PHE A 40 -9.15 0.07 6.81
N GLY A 41 -8.63 -1.16 6.63
CA GLY A 41 -8.70 -2.29 7.56
C GLY A 41 -7.48 -2.37 8.48
N THR A 42 -7.16 -3.59 8.97
CA THR A 42 -6.01 -3.81 9.87
C THR A 42 -4.67 -3.44 9.23
N ILE A 43 -4.47 -3.79 7.96
CA ILE A 43 -3.24 -3.47 7.21
C ILE A 43 -3.27 -1.99 6.82
N GLY A 44 -4.35 -1.52 6.19
CA GLY A 44 -4.45 -0.15 5.70
C GLY A 44 -4.26 0.92 6.78
N LYS A 45 -4.70 0.68 8.01
CA LYS A 45 -4.43 1.58 9.15
C LYS A 45 -2.95 1.72 9.44
N ARG A 46 -2.20 0.62 9.40
CA ARG A 46 -0.75 0.62 9.66
C ARG A 46 0.03 1.25 8.51
N VAL A 47 -0.44 1.03 7.28
CA VAL A 47 0.11 1.67 6.10
C VAL A 47 -0.10 3.19 6.18
N ALA A 48 -1.30 3.64 6.53
CA ALA A 48 -1.59 5.05 6.72
C ALA A 48 -0.70 5.68 7.79
N ASP A 49 -0.55 5.03 8.95
CA ASP A 49 0.31 5.49 10.03
C ASP A 49 1.79 5.58 9.61
N ALA A 50 2.24 4.66 8.78
CA ALA A 50 3.62 4.65 8.28
C ALA A 50 3.86 5.77 7.26
N ILE A 51 2.88 6.08 6.42
CA ILE A 51 2.95 7.19 5.45
C ILE A 51 2.92 8.53 6.17
N ASP A 52 1.99 8.70 7.12
CA ASP A 52 1.83 9.91 7.92
C ASP A 52 3.08 10.27 8.74
N ALA A 53 3.90 9.27 9.05
CA ALA A 53 5.18 9.46 9.74
C ALA A 53 6.34 9.90 8.81
N GLN A 54 6.13 10.02 7.49
CA GLN A 54 7.14 10.47 6.53
C GLN A 54 6.99 11.97 6.24
N GLU A 55 8.11 12.67 6.12
CA GLU A 55 8.11 14.12 5.84
C GLU A 55 7.80 14.46 4.37
N ASP A 56 8.00 13.51 3.47
CA ASP A 56 7.87 13.66 2.01
C ASP A 56 6.62 13.01 1.43
N MET A 57 5.73 12.53 2.27
CA MET A 57 4.49 11.86 1.89
C MET A 57 3.29 12.36 2.67
N GLU A 58 2.11 12.20 2.08
CA GLU A 58 0.84 12.44 2.76
C GLU A 58 -0.20 11.39 2.37
N VAL A 59 -1.09 11.08 3.30
CA VAL A 59 -2.27 10.26 3.03
C VAL A 59 -3.31 11.11 2.33
N SER A 60 -3.45 10.98 1.00
CA SER A 60 -4.46 11.70 0.21
C SER A 60 -5.90 11.29 0.57
N GLY A 61 -6.07 10.08 1.07
CA GLY A 61 -7.32 9.57 1.59
C GLY A 61 -7.31 8.06 1.80
N VAL A 62 -8.33 7.60 2.51
CA VAL A 62 -8.54 6.18 2.82
C VAL A 62 -9.93 5.74 2.42
N THR A 63 -10.09 4.49 1.93
CA THR A 63 -11.41 4.01 1.55
C THR A 63 -12.03 3.06 2.57
N LYS A 64 -13.36 3.07 2.65
CA LYS A 64 -14.19 2.12 3.39
C LYS A 64 -15.35 1.64 2.53
N THR A 65 -15.76 0.40 2.72
CA THR A 65 -16.91 -0.17 2.01
C THR A 65 -18.27 0.31 2.55
N GLY A 66 -18.27 0.87 3.75
CA GLY A 66 -19.46 1.42 4.41
C GLY A 66 -19.12 2.00 5.78
N PRO A 67 -20.10 2.69 6.42
CA PRO A 67 -19.95 3.30 7.74
C PRO A 67 -19.56 2.28 8.81
N SER A 68 -18.51 2.60 9.56
CA SER A 68 -18.01 1.74 10.65
C SER A 68 -17.14 2.54 11.61
N PHE A 69 -16.79 1.99 12.76
CA PHE A 69 -15.84 2.59 13.71
C PHE A 69 -14.50 2.97 13.05
N GLY A 70 -14.11 2.25 11.98
CA GLY A 70 -12.91 2.62 11.20
C GLY A 70 -13.00 4.00 10.55
N CYS A 71 -14.21 4.50 10.26
CA CYS A 71 -14.40 5.87 9.74
C CYS A 71 -14.09 6.92 10.80
N GLU A 72 -14.54 6.72 12.05
CA GLU A 72 -14.21 7.62 13.17
C GLU A 72 -12.71 7.71 13.38
N LEU A 73 -12.00 6.59 13.27
CA LEU A 73 -10.55 6.56 13.42
C LEU A 73 -9.85 7.31 12.30
N ALA A 74 -10.30 7.19 11.05
CA ALA A 74 -9.76 7.93 9.91
C ALA A 74 -9.93 9.44 10.12
N ILE A 75 -11.14 9.87 10.49
CA ILE A 75 -11.47 11.27 10.75
C ILE A 75 -10.64 11.83 11.91
N LYS A 76 -10.52 11.08 13.01
CA LYS A 76 -9.72 11.48 14.18
C LYS A 76 -8.24 11.69 13.84
N LYS A 77 -7.73 10.94 12.87
CA LYS A 77 -6.35 11.07 12.36
C LYS A 77 -6.20 12.15 11.28
N GLY A 78 -7.29 12.79 10.86
CA GLY A 78 -7.27 13.79 9.79
C GLY A 78 -7.20 13.20 8.39
N PHE A 79 -7.38 11.89 8.21
CA PHE A 79 -7.35 11.27 6.89
C PHE A 79 -8.68 11.47 6.16
N PRO A 80 -8.68 12.03 4.92
CA PRO A 80 -9.88 12.14 4.11
C PRO A 80 -10.52 10.77 3.86
N LEU A 81 -11.84 10.69 4.04
CA LEU A 81 -12.59 9.45 3.92
C LEU A 81 -13.29 9.36 2.56
N TYR A 82 -13.16 8.23 1.89
CA TYR A 82 -13.79 7.90 0.62
C TYR A 82 -14.54 6.58 0.69
N CYS A 83 -15.54 6.41 -0.18
CA CYS A 83 -16.17 5.13 -0.40
C CYS A 83 -15.31 4.27 -1.33
N THR A 84 -15.19 2.94 -1.05
CA THR A 84 -14.49 2.01 -1.96
C THR A 84 -15.21 1.86 -3.31
N PHE A 85 -16.48 2.24 -3.37
CA PHE A 85 -17.33 2.13 -4.56
C PHE A 85 -17.68 3.53 -5.09
N ASP A 86 -17.68 3.66 -6.41
CA ASP A 86 -18.15 4.86 -7.11
C ASP A 86 -19.69 4.76 -7.26
N ASP A 87 -20.40 4.83 -6.13
CA ASP A 87 -21.86 4.66 -6.02
C ASP A 87 -22.43 5.70 -5.04
N ASP A 88 -23.19 6.63 -5.58
CA ASP A 88 -23.74 7.76 -4.83
C ASP A 88 -24.61 7.31 -3.65
N ASN A 89 -25.37 6.22 -3.78
CA ASN A 89 -26.18 5.70 -2.68
C ASN A 89 -25.32 5.20 -1.52
N ARG A 90 -24.17 4.60 -1.83
CA ARG A 90 -23.21 4.14 -0.81
C ARG A 90 -22.47 5.31 -0.18
N ILE A 91 -22.08 6.30 -0.95
CA ILE A 91 -21.46 7.54 -0.46
C ILE A 91 -22.42 8.26 0.50
N GLU A 92 -23.71 8.37 0.13
CA GLU A 92 -24.73 9.01 0.97
C GLU A 92 -24.95 8.29 2.33
N GLN A 93 -24.72 6.97 2.40
CA GLN A 93 -24.80 6.22 3.65
C GLN A 93 -23.80 6.71 4.71
N PHE A 94 -22.63 7.18 4.31
CA PHE A 94 -21.66 7.77 5.23
C PHE A 94 -22.20 9.07 5.81
N SER A 95 -22.73 9.95 4.97
CA SER A 95 -23.32 11.23 5.39
C SER A 95 -24.51 11.02 6.33
N LYS A 96 -25.38 10.06 6.05
CA LYS A 96 -26.51 9.68 6.94
C LYS A 96 -26.06 9.19 8.32
N LYS A 97 -24.83 8.71 8.44
CA LYS A 97 -24.21 8.30 9.72
C LYS A 97 -23.31 9.38 10.33
N GLY A 98 -23.26 10.58 9.73
CA GLY A 98 -22.47 11.70 10.22
C GLY A 98 -20.97 11.62 9.87
N TYR A 99 -20.58 10.79 8.91
CA TYR A 99 -19.20 10.71 8.45
C TYR A 99 -19.01 11.53 7.17
N PRO A 100 -18.10 12.53 7.14
CA PRO A 100 -17.77 13.26 5.92
C PRO A 100 -17.08 12.32 4.94
N CYS A 101 -17.76 11.97 3.86
CA CYS A 101 -17.22 11.18 2.76
C CYS A 101 -17.02 12.07 1.54
N SER A 102 -15.78 12.14 1.03
CA SER A 102 -15.38 13.08 -0.02
C SER A 102 -15.69 12.60 -1.44
N GLY A 103 -16.12 11.34 -1.60
CA GLY A 103 -16.43 10.77 -2.91
C GLY A 103 -16.18 9.26 -2.98
N GLY A 104 -16.05 8.74 -4.19
CA GLY A 104 -15.74 7.35 -4.48
C GLY A 104 -14.23 7.08 -4.63
N LEU A 105 -13.89 5.83 -4.97
CA LEU A 105 -12.50 5.44 -5.22
C LEU A 105 -11.89 6.22 -6.39
N SER A 106 -12.63 6.44 -7.46
CA SER A 106 -12.14 7.17 -8.64
C SER A 106 -11.76 8.62 -8.31
N ASP A 107 -12.51 9.29 -7.43
CA ASP A 107 -12.18 10.65 -6.97
C ASP A 107 -10.88 10.67 -6.18
N LEU A 108 -10.67 9.65 -5.32
CA LEU A 108 -9.44 9.51 -4.56
C LEU A 108 -8.22 9.25 -5.47
N LEU A 109 -8.37 8.35 -6.47
CA LEU A 109 -7.29 8.05 -7.41
C LEU A 109 -6.88 9.29 -8.22
N ALA A 110 -7.83 10.14 -8.60
CA ALA A 110 -7.58 11.34 -9.41
C ALA A 110 -6.70 12.39 -8.71
N ILE A 111 -6.65 12.39 -7.38
CA ILE A 111 -5.84 13.33 -6.59
C ILE A 111 -4.56 12.73 -6.01
N SER A 112 -4.25 11.48 -6.34
CA SER A 112 -3.17 10.71 -5.75
C SER A 112 -2.09 10.36 -6.77
N ASP A 113 -0.85 10.19 -6.31
CA ASP A 113 0.30 9.77 -7.14
C ASP A 113 0.45 8.25 -7.17
N ILE A 114 0.03 7.59 -6.08
CA ILE A 114 0.11 6.14 -5.90
C ILE A 114 -1.01 5.63 -5.02
N VAL A 115 -1.45 4.39 -5.26
CA VAL A 115 -2.40 3.69 -4.40
C VAL A 115 -1.78 2.46 -3.76
N VAL A 116 -1.98 2.30 -2.45
CA VAL A 116 -1.70 1.06 -1.72
C VAL A 116 -3.01 0.32 -1.51
N ASP A 117 -3.15 -0.81 -2.18
CA ASP A 117 -4.32 -1.67 -2.06
C ASP A 117 -4.17 -2.61 -0.86
N CYS A 118 -5.00 -2.40 0.15
CA CYS A 118 -5.09 -3.20 1.36
C CYS A 118 -6.44 -3.94 1.45
N ALA A 119 -7.16 -4.03 0.33
CA ALA A 119 -8.41 -4.78 0.24
C ALA A 119 -8.14 -6.30 0.36
N PRO A 120 -9.13 -7.11 0.75
CA PRO A 120 -8.97 -8.56 0.80
C PRO A 120 -8.60 -9.15 -0.57
N GLY A 121 -7.68 -10.12 -0.60
CA GLY A 121 -6.97 -10.63 -1.77
C GLY A 121 -7.78 -11.26 -2.93
N LYS A 122 -9.10 -11.15 -2.93
CA LYS A 122 -9.93 -11.57 -4.07
C LYS A 122 -10.35 -10.39 -4.96
N LEU A 123 -10.14 -9.17 -4.50
CA LEU A 123 -10.56 -7.94 -5.20
C LEU A 123 -9.43 -7.34 -6.03
N GLY A 124 -8.20 -7.84 -5.89
CA GLY A 124 -7.02 -7.27 -6.53
C GLY A 124 -7.10 -7.18 -8.05
N ALA A 125 -7.68 -8.19 -8.72
CA ALA A 125 -7.82 -8.17 -10.19
C ALA A 125 -8.77 -7.07 -10.68
N GLU A 126 -9.91 -6.89 -9.99
CA GLU A 126 -10.88 -5.82 -10.32
C GLU A 126 -10.28 -4.44 -10.03
N ASN A 127 -9.60 -4.30 -8.91
CA ASN A 127 -8.95 -3.05 -8.53
C ASN A 127 -7.79 -2.70 -9.47
N LEU A 128 -7.03 -3.68 -9.95
CA LEU A 128 -5.94 -3.46 -10.89
C LEU A 128 -6.40 -2.76 -12.17
N GLU A 129 -7.54 -3.16 -12.72
CA GLU A 129 -8.08 -2.52 -13.93
C GLU A 129 -8.47 -1.05 -13.67
N LYS A 130 -9.01 -0.74 -12.48
CA LYS A 130 -9.29 0.65 -12.08
C LYS A 130 -8.00 1.47 -11.97
N TYR A 131 -6.94 0.92 -11.39
CA TYR A 131 -5.65 1.62 -11.25
C TYR A 131 -4.95 1.85 -12.59
N LYS A 132 -5.00 0.86 -13.49
CA LYS A 132 -4.50 1.02 -14.86
C LYS A 132 -5.27 2.09 -15.63
N THR A 133 -6.59 2.09 -15.52
CA THR A 133 -7.46 3.09 -16.16
C THR A 133 -7.18 4.50 -15.64
N ALA A 134 -6.94 4.63 -14.33
CA ALA A 134 -6.56 5.90 -13.71
C ALA A 134 -5.11 6.31 -14.02
N GLY A 135 -4.29 5.42 -14.59
CA GLY A 135 -2.87 5.68 -14.88
C GLY A 135 -2.01 5.88 -13.63
N ILE A 136 -2.47 5.41 -12.47
CA ILE A 136 -1.81 5.58 -11.19
C ILE A 136 -0.88 4.40 -10.87
N LYS A 137 0.21 4.65 -10.14
CA LYS A 137 1.06 3.59 -9.60
C LYS A 137 0.33 2.83 -8.49
N TYR A 138 0.62 1.53 -8.34
CA TYR A 138 -0.11 0.70 -7.38
C TYR A 138 0.77 -0.33 -6.67
N ILE A 139 0.39 -0.60 -5.42
CA ILE A 139 1.04 -1.58 -4.55
C ILE A 139 -0.04 -2.43 -3.89
N PHE A 140 0.00 -3.75 -4.09
CA PHE A 140 -0.92 -4.66 -3.45
C PHE A 140 -0.36 -5.21 -2.13
N GLN A 141 -1.17 -5.15 -1.07
CA GLN A 141 -0.87 -5.64 0.28
C GLN A 141 -1.87 -6.71 0.77
N GLY A 142 -2.84 -7.06 -0.05
CA GLY A 142 -3.98 -7.91 0.33
C GLY A 142 -3.73 -9.42 0.22
N GLY A 143 -2.52 -9.85 -0.17
CA GLY A 143 -2.19 -11.27 -0.34
C GLY A 143 -2.38 -11.80 -1.76
N GLU A 144 -2.36 -10.92 -2.75
CA GLU A 144 -2.46 -11.25 -4.18
C GLU A 144 -1.33 -12.20 -4.62
N LYS A 145 -1.60 -12.94 -5.69
CA LYS A 145 -0.61 -13.80 -6.31
C LYS A 145 0.38 -13.01 -7.15
N HIS A 146 1.58 -13.58 -7.38
CA HIS A 146 2.63 -12.97 -8.20
C HIS A 146 2.15 -12.60 -9.60
N GLU A 147 1.34 -13.45 -10.20
CA GLU A 147 0.85 -13.31 -11.58
C GLU A 147 0.03 -12.06 -11.80
N LEU A 148 -0.54 -11.47 -10.73
CA LEU A 148 -1.35 -10.26 -10.85
C LEU A 148 -0.53 -9.05 -11.32
N THR A 149 0.70 -8.92 -10.81
CA THR A 149 1.58 -7.78 -11.09
C THR A 149 2.83 -8.15 -11.87
N GLY A 150 3.18 -9.43 -11.94
CA GLY A 150 4.44 -9.91 -12.47
C GLY A 150 5.67 -9.57 -11.62
N LEU A 151 5.49 -8.79 -10.56
CA LEU A 151 6.53 -8.39 -9.60
C LEU A 151 6.07 -8.65 -8.18
N SER A 152 7.01 -9.13 -7.36
CA SER A 152 6.82 -9.32 -5.92
C SER A 152 7.92 -8.59 -5.18
N TYR A 153 7.58 -7.89 -4.12
CA TYR A 153 8.50 -7.07 -3.36
C TYR A 153 8.79 -7.65 -1.98
N THR A 154 10.07 -7.70 -1.66
CA THR A 154 10.59 -7.80 -0.28
C THR A 154 11.86 -6.97 -0.18
N SER A 155 11.91 -6.05 0.77
CA SER A 155 12.96 -5.03 0.88
C SER A 155 14.35 -5.63 1.03
N SER A 156 14.48 -6.76 1.74
CA SER A 156 15.77 -7.42 1.99
C SER A 156 16.33 -8.20 0.80
N ALA A 157 15.52 -8.55 -0.21
CA ALA A 157 15.97 -9.45 -1.26
C ALA A 157 15.97 -8.83 -2.67
N ASN A 158 14.99 -7.99 -3.01
CA ASN A 158 14.84 -7.55 -4.40
C ASN A 158 14.38 -6.09 -4.57
N HIS A 159 14.87 -5.21 -3.69
CA HIS A 159 14.55 -3.79 -3.75
C HIS A 159 14.85 -3.18 -5.13
N SER A 160 16.04 -3.43 -5.67
CA SER A 160 16.49 -2.88 -6.95
C SER A 160 15.64 -3.30 -8.14
N GLU A 161 15.10 -4.50 -8.14
CA GLU A 161 14.25 -5.02 -9.22
C GLU A 161 12.90 -4.31 -9.31
N ASN A 162 12.43 -3.78 -8.19
CA ASN A 162 11.16 -3.08 -8.09
C ASN A 162 11.28 -1.56 -8.31
N MET A 163 12.49 -1.03 -8.39
CA MET A 163 12.71 0.38 -8.68
C MET A 163 12.14 0.71 -10.07
N ASN A 164 11.37 1.78 -10.16
CA ASN A 164 10.68 2.23 -11.38
C ASN A 164 9.48 1.35 -11.83
N ALA A 165 9.08 0.34 -11.06
CA ALA A 165 7.88 -0.41 -11.36
C ALA A 165 6.64 0.50 -11.35
N ILE A 166 5.70 0.26 -12.28
CA ILE A 166 4.37 0.89 -12.26
C ILE A 166 3.53 0.27 -11.16
N GLY A 167 3.70 -1.03 -10.94
CA GLY A 167 2.97 -1.75 -9.91
C GLY A 167 3.69 -2.99 -9.42
N THR A 168 3.46 -3.33 -8.17
CA THR A 168 4.01 -4.51 -7.51
C THR A 168 3.07 -5.04 -6.43
N ARG A 169 3.32 -6.26 -5.97
CA ARG A 169 2.70 -6.77 -4.74
C ARG A 169 3.76 -6.95 -3.66
N VAL A 170 3.41 -6.73 -2.42
CA VAL A 170 4.25 -7.11 -1.28
C VAL A 170 4.04 -8.59 -0.97
N VAL A 171 5.12 -9.32 -0.71
CA VAL A 171 5.05 -10.72 -0.31
C VAL A 171 4.40 -10.90 1.07
N SER A 172 4.02 -12.13 1.41
CA SER A 172 3.40 -12.40 2.71
C SER A 172 4.34 -12.09 3.87
N CYS A 173 3.77 -11.78 5.04
CA CYS A 173 4.55 -11.55 6.27
C CYS A 173 5.50 -12.71 6.61
N ASN A 174 5.11 -13.94 6.27
CA ASN A 174 5.96 -15.12 6.47
C ASN A 174 7.15 -15.11 5.51
N THR A 175 6.93 -14.83 4.23
CA THR A 175 8.00 -14.70 3.23
C THR A 175 8.95 -13.58 3.60
N THR A 176 8.41 -12.44 4.03
CA THR A 176 9.18 -11.31 4.54
C THR A 176 10.07 -11.71 5.72
N GLY A 177 9.51 -12.42 6.71
CA GLY A 177 10.27 -12.91 7.87
C GLY A 177 11.40 -13.86 7.48
N LEU A 178 11.14 -14.79 6.58
CA LEU A 178 12.16 -15.69 6.03
C LEU A 178 13.26 -14.92 5.28
N SER A 179 12.89 -14.01 4.38
CA SER A 179 13.86 -13.22 3.61
C SER A 179 14.78 -12.40 4.52
N ARG A 180 14.23 -11.76 5.52
CA ARG A 180 15.03 -10.98 6.50
C ARG A 180 16.03 -11.81 7.29
N THR A 181 15.77 -13.09 7.47
CA THR A 181 16.69 -14.01 8.16
C THR A 181 17.69 -14.63 7.19
N LEU A 182 17.22 -15.07 6.03
CA LEU A 182 18.03 -15.87 5.11
C LEU A 182 18.96 -15.03 4.25
N VAL A 183 18.55 -13.81 3.83
CA VAL A 183 19.40 -12.97 2.97
C VAL A 183 20.72 -12.63 3.64
N PRO A 184 20.76 -12.09 4.87
CA PRO A 184 22.03 -11.83 5.57
C PRO A 184 22.87 -13.08 5.80
N LEU A 185 22.23 -14.22 6.07
CA LEU A 185 22.95 -15.48 6.22
C LEU A 185 23.60 -15.93 4.91
N PHE A 186 22.87 -15.82 3.79
CA PHE A 186 23.39 -16.15 2.47
C PHE A 186 24.55 -15.22 2.08
N GLU A 187 24.41 -13.93 2.33
CA GLU A 187 25.47 -12.93 2.07
C GLU A 187 26.74 -13.23 2.87
N HIS A 188 26.58 -13.72 4.10
CA HIS A 188 27.72 -14.07 4.97
C HIS A 188 28.35 -15.43 4.63
N CYS A 189 27.54 -16.44 4.32
CA CYS A 189 27.99 -17.82 4.14
C CYS A 189 28.22 -18.22 2.69
N GLY A 190 27.71 -17.46 1.72
CA GLY A 190 27.82 -17.70 0.27
C GLY A 190 26.91 -18.80 -0.27
N SER A 191 26.69 -19.90 0.42
CA SER A 191 25.72 -20.94 0.04
C SER A 191 25.05 -21.54 1.26
N LEU A 192 23.73 -21.77 1.15
CA LEU A 192 22.90 -22.29 2.23
C LEU A 192 21.99 -23.41 1.72
N LYS A 193 21.90 -24.50 2.49
CA LYS A 193 20.77 -25.42 2.43
C LYS A 193 19.90 -25.12 3.65
N VAL A 194 18.65 -24.73 3.41
CA VAL A 194 17.74 -24.31 4.47
C VAL A 194 16.52 -25.20 4.49
N GLU A 195 16.17 -25.68 5.67
CA GLU A 195 14.90 -26.37 5.92
C GLU A 195 14.10 -25.52 6.92
N CYS A 196 12.90 -25.09 6.52
CA CYS A 196 12.05 -24.25 7.34
C CYS A 196 10.73 -24.92 7.68
N THR A 197 10.35 -24.91 8.94
CA THR A 197 9.01 -25.26 9.39
C THR A 197 8.24 -24.01 9.77
N MET A 198 7.12 -23.77 9.10
CA MET A 198 6.28 -22.61 9.34
C MET A 198 5.04 -23.01 10.13
N ILE A 199 4.96 -22.56 11.38
CA ILE A 199 3.80 -22.78 12.25
C ILE A 199 2.87 -21.57 12.13
N ARG A 200 1.65 -21.79 11.64
CA ARG A 200 0.66 -20.72 11.47
C ARG A 200 -0.53 -20.95 12.39
N ARG A 201 -0.93 -19.91 13.10
CA ARG A 201 -2.21 -19.88 13.78
C ARG A 201 -3.33 -19.82 12.73
N ALA A 202 -4.44 -20.49 12.98
CA ALA A 202 -5.65 -20.27 12.18
C ALA A 202 -6.02 -18.77 12.26
N ALA A 203 -6.35 -18.19 11.12
CA ALA A 203 -6.92 -16.85 11.10
C ALA A 203 -8.35 -16.92 11.67
N ASP A 204 -8.66 -16.01 12.57
CA ASP A 204 -10.01 -15.80 13.07
C ASP A 204 -10.88 -15.20 11.96
#